data_20092cee37fe3bb663a614c7076bedf0
#
_entry.id   20092cee37fe3bb663a614c7076bedf0
#
_cell.length_a   1.000
_cell.length_b   1.000
_cell.length_c   1.000
_cell.angle_alpha   90.00
_cell.angle_beta   90.00
_cell.angle_gamma   90.00
#
_symmetry.space_group_name_H-M   'P 1'
#
loop_
_entity.id
_entity.type
_entity.pdbx_description
1 polymer ?
#
loop_
_entity_poly.entity_id
_entity_poly.type
_entity_poly.pdbx_seq_one_letter_code
_entity_poly.pdbx_strand_id
1 'polypeptide(L)'
;VPNLLDIFNEIDDSFVKLEGMMNNQLFEDAKEFTKDIEAKVIWVNQRLEDLPSYIAVVRQYMPKKVAHIQGLIQIMTEEKFSLNQLDAYNRLNMIQTTLEESIGHIKKLELDNIGEVLQNLSDAIDSLIQDLEGEKRSFDEFKEKWDASYTLITEIYDQYKQVMIDYNRMRSLYVIDDLDIVIDEKFQEFDALLRESYDLEAEMVKGNFSYSQMIVKVETMKDNAAVHQSYLNDFFVLRDHLYLQEQRAVDELENINIVLLEIKSEIKNKHLPMINESYKDYIQDSYDKAAQIQAYRQNRPVELSELSKRVDGARDVIYK
;
A
#
# COMPACT_ATOMS: atom_id res chain seq x y z
N VAL A 1 -35.45 38.55 -13.71
CA VAL A 1 -34.63 39.49 -12.90
C VAL A 1 -35.54 40.70 -12.62
N PRO A 2 -35.98 40.96 -11.37
CA PRO A 2 -36.89 42.04 -11.07
C PRO A 2 -36.40 43.40 -11.57
N ASN A 3 -35.15 43.73 -11.39
CA ASN A 3 -34.54 45.01 -11.77
C ASN A 3 -34.50 45.27 -13.28
N LEU A 4 -34.66 44.29 -14.14
CA LEU A 4 -34.71 44.47 -15.60
C LEU A 4 -35.99 45.23 -16.01
N LEU A 5 -37.12 44.89 -15.41
CA LEU A 5 -38.40 45.61 -15.68
C LEU A 5 -38.32 47.08 -15.23
N ASP A 6 -37.68 47.32 -14.10
CA ASP A 6 -37.50 48.70 -13.61
C ASP A 6 -36.61 49.52 -14.55
N ILE A 7 -35.55 48.93 -15.06
CA ILE A 7 -34.63 49.58 -16.01
C ILE A 7 -35.32 49.83 -17.36
N PHE A 8 -36.13 48.88 -17.85
CA PHE A 8 -36.91 49.10 -19.08
C PHE A 8 -37.96 50.21 -18.88
N ASN A 9 -38.66 50.24 -17.74
CA ASN A 9 -39.59 51.32 -17.42
C ASN A 9 -38.85 52.67 -17.36
N GLU A 10 -37.65 52.76 -16.77
CA GLU A 10 -36.84 53.98 -16.77
C GLU A 10 -36.40 54.43 -18.17
N ILE A 11 -36.11 53.48 -19.06
CA ILE A 11 -35.77 53.78 -20.47
C ILE A 11 -37.01 54.30 -21.20
N ASP A 12 -38.17 53.65 -21.01
CA ASP A 12 -39.43 54.08 -21.56
C ASP A 12 -39.82 55.49 -21.09
N ASP A 13 -39.71 55.78 -19.78
CA ASP A 13 -39.93 57.11 -19.22
C ASP A 13 -38.95 58.15 -19.79
N SER A 14 -37.69 57.72 -20.05
CA SER A 14 -36.69 58.59 -20.70
C SER A 14 -37.06 58.95 -22.14
N PHE A 15 -37.63 58.00 -22.88
CA PHE A 15 -38.17 58.28 -24.22
C PHE A 15 -39.38 59.23 -24.21
N VAL A 16 -40.28 59.04 -23.27
CA VAL A 16 -41.44 59.98 -23.06
C VAL A 16 -40.95 61.41 -22.75
N LYS A 17 -39.89 61.47 -21.91
CA LYS A 17 -39.32 62.82 -21.55
C LYS A 17 -38.60 63.45 -22.76
N LEU A 18 -37.89 62.63 -23.58
CA LEU A 18 -37.25 63.07 -24.81
C LEU A 18 -38.31 63.63 -25.80
N GLU A 19 -39.44 62.96 -25.96
CA GLU A 19 -40.58 63.39 -26.78
C GLU A 19 -41.15 64.75 -26.29
N GLY A 20 -41.23 64.91 -24.99
CA GLY A 20 -41.65 66.20 -24.36
C GLY A 20 -40.65 67.33 -24.66
N MET A 21 -39.33 67.09 -24.63
CA MET A 21 -38.29 68.08 -24.99
C MET A 21 -38.36 68.46 -26.45
N MET A 22 -38.57 67.47 -27.33
CA MET A 22 -38.74 67.71 -28.77
C MET A 22 -39.98 68.57 -29.08
N ASN A 23 -41.10 68.30 -28.45
CA ASN A 23 -42.32 69.05 -28.59
C ASN A 23 -42.21 70.49 -28.08
N ASN A 24 -41.36 70.75 -27.10
CA ASN A 24 -41.08 72.09 -26.53
C ASN A 24 -39.93 72.83 -27.29
N GLN A 25 -39.40 72.25 -28.40
CA GLN A 25 -38.32 72.82 -29.23
C GLN A 25 -36.99 73.02 -28.53
N LEU A 26 -36.72 72.23 -27.49
CA LEU A 26 -35.48 72.21 -26.72
C LEU A 26 -34.46 71.23 -27.41
N PHE A 27 -34.04 71.52 -28.64
CA PHE A 27 -33.28 70.59 -29.51
C PHE A 27 -31.90 70.32 -29.00
N GLU A 28 -31.14 71.24 -28.43
CA GLU A 28 -29.81 71.01 -27.88
C GLU A 28 -29.86 70.12 -26.64
N ASP A 29 -30.82 70.39 -25.72
CA ASP A 29 -30.99 69.52 -24.53
C ASP A 29 -31.45 68.11 -24.91
N ALA A 30 -32.35 68.00 -25.90
CA ALA A 30 -32.84 66.75 -26.44
C ALA A 30 -31.71 65.92 -27.03
N LYS A 31 -30.75 66.56 -27.76
CA LYS A 31 -29.59 65.93 -28.35
C LYS A 31 -28.63 65.33 -27.29
N GLU A 32 -28.38 66.08 -26.23
CA GLU A 32 -27.53 65.59 -25.13
C GLU A 32 -28.21 64.43 -24.38
N PHE A 33 -29.51 64.61 -24.09
CA PHE A 33 -30.30 63.55 -23.44
C PHE A 33 -30.42 62.26 -24.28
N THR A 34 -30.46 62.39 -25.58
CA THR A 34 -30.44 61.23 -26.51
C THR A 34 -29.18 60.36 -26.32
N LYS A 35 -28.02 61.04 -26.14
CA LYS A 35 -26.77 60.29 -25.91
C LYS A 35 -26.79 59.52 -24.59
N ASP A 36 -27.43 60.08 -23.54
CA ASP A 36 -27.56 59.38 -22.26
C ASP A 36 -28.48 58.16 -22.38
N ILE A 37 -29.58 58.28 -23.16
CA ILE A 37 -30.47 57.15 -23.43
C ILE A 37 -29.73 56.08 -24.28
N GLU A 38 -28.99 56.48 -25.30
CA GLU A 38 -28.21 55.56 -26.14
C GLU A 38 -27.19 54.82 -25.32
N ALA A 39 -26.41 55.50 -24.46
CA ALA A 39 -25.46 54.89 -23.58
C ALA A 39 -26.13 53.89 -22.62
N LYS A 40 -27.32 54.23 -22.08
CA LYS A 40 -28.07 53.34 -21.20
C LYS A 40 -28.59 52.10 -21.93
N VAL A 41 -29.10 52.28 -23.16
CA VAL A 41 -29.56 51.15 -24.00
C VAL A 41 -28.40 50.21 -24.37
N ILE A 42 -27.25 50.76 -24.80
CA ILE A 42 -26.06 49.99 -25.11
C ILE A 42 -25.61 49.19 -23.86
N TRP A 43 -25.56 49.84 -22.70
CA TRP A 43 -25.20 49.24 -21.44
C TRP A 43 -26.11 48.06 -21.08
N VAL A 44 -27.43 48.21 -21.23
CA VAL A 44 -28.40 47.14 -20.98
C VAL A 44 -28.22 45.99 -21.98
N ASN A 45 -28.04 46.31 -23.27
CA ASN A 45 -27.93 45.30 -24.30
C ASN A 45 -26.68 44.41 -24.10
N GLN A 46 -25.53 45.02 -23.76
CA GLN A 46 -24.31 44.29 -23.46
C GLN A 46 -24.50 43.31 -22.27
N ARG A 47 -25.20 43.74 -21.21
CA ARG A 47 -25.48 42.89 -20.05
C ARG A 47 -26.48 41.78 -20.36
N LEU A 48 -27.43 42.02 -21.26
CA LEU A 48 -28.41 41.03 -21.66
C LEU A 48 -27.82 39.89 -22.52
N GLU A 49 -26.75 40.14 -23.28
CA GLU A 49 -26.06 39.10 -24.10
C GLU A 49 -25.43 38.02 -23.22
N ASP A 50 -24.80 38.39 -22.09
CA ASP A 50 -24.10 37.48 -21.21
C ASP A 50 -24.99 36.84 -20.13
N LEU A 51 -26.09 37.50 -19.78
CA LEU A 51 -26.98 37.14 -18.68
C LEU A 51 -27.53 35.70 -18.75
N PRO A 52 -27.98 35.19 -19.91
CA PRO A 52 -28.47 33.81 -20.01
C PRO A 52 -27.43 32.78 -19.69
N SER A 53 -26.17 33.01 -20.12
CA SER A 53 -25.06 32.12 -19.85
C SER A 53 -24.71 32.06 -18.37
N TYR A 54 -24.65 33.22 -17.68
CA TYR A 54 -24.40 33.30 -16.26
C TYR A 54 -25.52 32.63 -15.44
N ILE A 55 -26.78 32.83 -15.83
CA ILE A 55 -27.96 32.20 -15.18
C ILE A 55 -27.85 30.66 -15.32
N ALA A 56 -27.50 30.15 -16.51
CA ALA A 56 -27.36 28.73 -16.73
C ALA A 56 -26.26 28.14 -15.86
N VAL A 57 -25.13 28.83 -15.73
CA VAL A 57 -23.98 28.40 -14.89
C VAL A 57 -24.39 28.35 -13.41
N VAL A 58 -24.94 29.42 -12.86
CA VAL A 58 -25.25 29.49 -11.41
C VAL A 58 -26.48 28.69 -10.99
N ARG A 59 -27.44 28.43 -11.87
CA ARG A 59 -28.68 27.70 -11.55
C ARG A 59 -28.70 26.23 -11.95
N GLN A 60 -27.90 25.84 -12.93
CA GLN A 60 -27.92 24.47 -13.45
C GLN A 60 -26.58 23.75 -13.29
N TYR A 61 -25.48 24.38 -13.69
CA TYR A 61 -24.17 23.72 -13.76
C TYR A 61 -23.51 23.63 -12.38
N MET A 62 -23.29 24.75 -11.72
CA MET A 62 -22.63 24.79 -10.41
C MET A 62 -23.39 24.06 -9.32
N PRO A 63 -24.73 24.20 -9.16
CA PRO A 63 -25.46 23.46 -8.14
C PRO A 63 -25.35 21.93 -8.28
N LYS A 64 -25.28 21.42 -9.51
CA LYS A 64 -25.08 19.99 -9.73
C LYS A 64 -23.71 19.52 -9.25
N LYS A 65 -22.66 20.31 -9.51
CA LYS A 65 -21.31 20.00 -9.03
C LYS A 65 -21.23 20.12 -7.50
N VAL A 66 -21.85 21.14 -6.90
CA VAL A 66 -21.92 21.28 -5.45
C VAL A 66 -22.66 20.11 -4.80
N ALA A 67 -23.77 19.65 -5.39
CA ALA A 67 -24.48 18.47 -4.91
C ALA A 67 -23.61 17.20 -5.02
N HIS A 68 -22.81 17.10 -6.08
CA HIS A 68 -21.83 15.99 -6.22
C HIS A 68 -20.78 16.02 -5.11
N ILE A 69 -20.19 17.19 -4.81
CA ILE A 69 -19.26 17.36 -3.68
C ILE A 69 -19.91 16.95 -2.35
N GLN A 70 -21.15 17.40 -2.10
CA GLN A 70 -21.87 17.02 -0.88
C GLN A 70 -22.07 15.52 -0.76
N GLY A 71 -22.40 14.85 -1.88
CA GLY A 71 -22.53 13.40 -1.94
C GLY A 71 -21.20 12.68 -1.66
N LEU A 72 -20.09 13.15 -2.24
CA LEU A 72 -18.76 12.63 -1.96
C LEU A 72 -18.36 12.77 -0.50
N ILE A 73 -18.54 13.98 0.07
CA ILE A 73 -18.24 14.25 1.48
C ILE A 73 -19.08 13.35 2.40
N GLN A 74 -20.37 13.15 2.08
CA GLN A 74 -21.23 12.28 2.88
C GLN A 74 -20.73 10.84 2.85
N ILE A 75 -20.47 10.26 1.69
CA ILE A 75 -19.96 8.88 1.53
C ILE A 75 -18.64 8.72 2.29
N MET A 76 -17.71 9.65 2.10
CA MET A 76 -16.41 9.61 2.76
C MET A 76 -16.53 9.75 4.29
N THR A 77 -17.49 10.54 4.78
CA THR A 77 -17.75 10.66 6.23
C THR A 77 -18.33 9.36 6.81
N GLU A 78 -19.26 8.72 6.10
CA GLU A 78 -19.82 7.42 6.48
C GLU A 78 -18.76 6.32 6.52
N GLU A 79 -17.81 6.36 5.59
CA GLU A 79 -16.63 5.46 5.51
C GLU A 79 -15.50 5.86 6.48
N LYS A 80 -15.70 6.90 7.33
CA LYS A 80 -14.75 7.39 8.33
C LYS A 80 -13.44 7.97 7.77
N PHE A 81 -13.49 8.55 6.57
CA PHE A 81 -12.35 9.29 6.04
C PHE A 81 -12.03 10.54 6.86
N SER A 82 -10.76 10.83 7.03
CA SER A 82 -10.32 12.10 7.57
C SER A 82 -10.34 13.20 6.49
N LEU A 83 -11.39 14.00 6.46
CA LEU A 83 -11.54 15.12 5.54
C LEU A 83 -10.83 16.40 6.02
N ASN A 84 -10.22 16.38 7.22
CA ASN A 84 -9.62 17.57 7.83
C ASN A 84 -8.42 18.09 7.03
N GLN A 85 -7.63 17.21 6.44
CA GLN A 85 -6.45 17.61 5.65
C GLN A 85 -6.83 18.27 4.31
N LEU A 86 -7.98 17.90 3.75
CA LEU A 86 -8.51 18.48 2.52
C LEU A 86 -9.24 19.82 2.76
N ASP A 87 -9.48 20.16 4.03
CA ASP A 87 -10.29 21.32 4.44
C ASP A 87 -11.67 21.37 3.72
N ALA A 88 -12.21 20.18 3.45
CA ALA A 88 -13.32 19.98 2.53
C ALA A 88 -14.58 20.75 2.95
N TYR A 89 -14.89 20.80 4.25
CA TYR A 89 -16.06 21.51 4.77
C TYR A 89 -15.94 23.02 4.63
N ASN A 90 -14.79 23.61 4.93
CA ASN A 90 -14.57 25.05 4.79
C ASN A 90 -14.55 25.44 3.32
N ARG A 91 -13.89 24.68 2.46
CA ARG A 91 -13.87 24.92 1.01
C ARG A 91 -15.29 24.85 0.42
N LEU A 92 -16.08 23.84 0.80
CA LEU A 92 -17.47 23.74 0.37
C LEU A 92 -18.31 24.93 0.83
N ASN A 93 -18.17 25.35 2.08
CA ASN A 93 -18.88 26.51 2.61
C ASN A 93 -18.53 27.81 1.86
N MET A 94 -17.22 28.02 1.58
CA MET A 94 -16.77 29.16 0.76
C MET A 94 -17.39 29.13 -0.64
N ILE A 95 -17.39 27.96 -1.29
CA ILE A 95 -18.01 27.77 -2.62
C ILE A 95 -19.49 28.11 -2.58
N GLN A 96 -20.23 27.64 -1.57
CA GLN A 96 -21.67 27.92 -1.43
C GLN A 96 -21.91 29.41 -1.19
N THR A 97 -21.17 30.06 -0.32
CA THR A 97 -21.28 31.50 -0.04
C THR A 97 -21.03 32.34 -1.29
N THR A 98 -19.92 32.04 -2.01
CA THR A 98 -19.59 32.77 -3.25
C THR A 98 -20.61 32.53 -4.35
N LEU A 99 -21.20 31.34 -4.43
CA LEU A 99 -22.29 31.05 -5.37
C LEU A 99 -23.54 31.85 -5.04
N GLU A 100 -23.94 31.95 -3.77
CA GLU A 100 -25.09 32.74 -3.32
C GLU A 100 -24.89 34.23 -3.58
N GLU A 101 -23.70 34.76 -3.28
CA GLU A 101 -23.31 36.14 -3.59
C GLU A 101 -23.38 36.42 -5.09
N SER A 102 -22.84 35.52 -5.92
CA SER A 102 -22.87 35.63 -7.39
C SER A 102 -24.30 35.65 -7.91
N ILE A 103 -25.18 34.80 -7.36
CA ILE A 103 -26.63 34.85 -7.68
C ILE A 103 -27.24 36.17 -7.26
N GLY A 104 -26.84 36.75 -6.14
CA GLY A 104 -27.26 38.08 -5.67
C GLY A 104 -26.87 39.19 -6.65
N HIS A 105 -25.62 39.24 -7.10
CA HIS A 105 -25.09 40.18 -8.08
C HIS A 105 -25.81 40.07 -9.44
N ILE A 106 -25.98 38.83 -9.93
CA ILE A 106 -26.71 38.59 -11.18
C ILE A 106 -28.18 39.10 -11.09
N LYS A 107 -28.86 38.91 -9.96
CA LYS A 107 -30.22 39.42 -9.74
C LYS A 107 -30.29 40.94 -9.78
N LYS A 108 -29.22 41.61 -9.33
CA LYS A 108 -29.12 43.08 -9.32
C LYS A 108 -28.57 43.65 -10.64
N LEU A 109 -28.16 42.80 -11.61
CA LEU A 109 -27.47 43.17 -12.84
C LEU A 109 -26.08 43.80 -12.61
N GLU A 110 -25.47 43.54 -11.48
CA GLU A 110 -24.09 43.89 -11.15
C GLU A 110 -23.17 42.84 -11.79
N LEU A 111 -22.97 42.95 -13.11
CA LEU A 111 -22.26 41.93 -13.88
C LEU A 111 -20.78 42.24 -14.10
N ASP A 112 -20.26 43.33 -13.54
CA ASP A 112 -18.86 43.70 -13.64
C ASP A 112 -18.01 42.64 -12.93
N ASN A 113 -17.04 42.05 -13.67
CA ASN A 113 -16.18 40.96 -13.20
C ASN A 113 -16.87 39.62 -12.84
N ILE A 114 -18.20 39.50 -13.00
CA ILE A 114 -18.91 38.26 -12.63
C ILE A 114 -18.38 37.02 -13.39
N GLY A 115 -17.98 37.19 -14.64
CA GLY A 115 -17.39 36.09 -15.44
C GLY A 115 -16.14 35.55 -14.82
N GLU A 116 -15.22 36.39 -14.34
CA GLU A 116 -14.01 35.99 -13.64
C GLU A 116 -14.31 35.29 -12.30
N VAL A 117 -15.25 35.83 -11.52
CA VAL A 117 -15.69 35.21 -10.24
C VAL A 117 -16.28 33.83 -10.49
N LEU A 118 -17.10 33.65 -11.50
CA LEU A 118 -17.67 32.35 -11.84
C LEU A 118 -16.64 31.38 -12.35
N GLN A 119 -15.62 31.83 -13.11
CA GLN A 119 -14.52 30.98 -13.53
C GLN A 119 -13.72 30.51 -12.31
N ASN A 120 -13.31 31.42 -11.43
CA ASN A 120 -12.57 31.08 -10.21
C ASN A 120 -13.37 30.12 -9.32
N LEU A 121 -14.68 30.30 -9.24
CA LEU A 121 -15.59 29.43 -8.49
C LEU A 121 -15.65 28.03 -9.15
N SER A 122 -15.71 27.95 -10.47
CA SER A 122 -15.67 26.68 -11.19
C SER A 122 -14.36 25.92 -10.94
N ASP A 123 -13.23 26.63 -10.98
CA ASP A 123 -11.91 26.06 -10.75
C ASP A 123 -11.78 25.56 -9.29
N ALA A 124 -12.32 26.30 -8.33
CA ALA A 124 -12.35 25.87 -6.92
C ALA A 124 -13.22 24.62 -6.71
N ILE A 125 -14.36 24.54 -7.38
CA ILE A 125 -15.26 23.38 -7.37
C ILE A 125 -14.53 22.16 -7.97
N ASP A 126 -13.93 22.30 -9.15
CA ASP A 126 -13.26 21.22 -9.85
C ASP A 126 -12.02 20.73 -9.09
N SER A 127 -11.25 21.64 -8.49
CA SER A 127 -10.15 21.29 -7.59
C SER A 127 -10.63 20.48 -6.40
N LEU A 128 -11.72 20.88 -5.73
CA LEU A 128 -12.23 20.13 -4.57
C LEU A 128 -12.73 18.73 -4.97
N ILE A 129 -13.41 18.60 -6.11
CA ILE A 129 -13.85 17.30 -6.64
C ILE A 129 -12.63 16.40 -6.89
N GLN A 130 -11.62 16.93 -7.55
CA GLN A 130 -10.39 16.17 -7.87
C GLN A 130 -9.67 15.70 -6.61
N ASP A 131 -9.58 16.54 -5.58
CA ASP A 131 -8.93 16.20 -4.31
C ASP A 131 -9.73 15.10 -3.57
N LEU A 132 -11.06 15.20 -3.51
CA LEU A 132 -11.92 14.20 -2.87
C LEU A 132 -11.89 12.86 -3.60
N GLU A 133 -11.99 12.86 -4.93
CA GLU A 133 -11.91 11.63 -5.73
C GLU A 133 -10.49 11.02 -5.70
N GLY A 134 -9.46 11.86 -5.62
CA GLY A 134 -8.08 11.45 -5.45
C GLY A 134 -7.88 10.72 -4.14
N GLU A 135 -8.35 11.29 -3.04
CA GLU A 135 -8.23 10.68 -1.71
C GLU A 135 -9.03 9.38 -1.60
N LYS A 136 -10.21 9.30 -2.22
CA LYS A 136 -10.99 8.07 -2.26
C LYS A 136 -10.25 6.95 -3.00
N ARG A 137 -9.64 7.25 -4.15
CA ARG A 137 -8.81 6.26 -4.87
C ARG A 137 -7.62 5.80 -4.05
N SER A 138 -6.96 6.74 -3.35
CA SER A 138 -5.85 6.42 -2.45
C SER A 138 -6.28 5.53 -1.28
N PHE A 139 -7.51 5.67 -0.78
CA PHE A 139 -8.06 4.78 0.25
C PHE A 139 -8.22 3.35 -0.25
N ASP A 140 -8.85 3.17 -1.42
CA ASP A 140 -9.08 1.84 -1.98
C ASP A 140 -7.75 1.12 -2.25
N GLU A 141 -6.76 1.83 -2.79
CA GLU A 141 -5.40 1.33 -3.00
C GLU A 141 -4.69 1.03 -1.69
N PHE A 142 -4.80 1.90 -0.70
CA PHE A 142 -4.23 1.70 0.63
C PHE A 142 -4.79 0.45 1.28
N LYS A 143 -6.11 0.26 1.26
CA LYS A 143 -6.77 -0.89 1.87
C LYS A 143 -6.27 -2.21 1.30
N GLU A 144 -6.17 -2.31 -0.03
CA GLU A 144 -5.65 -3.51 -0.69
C GLU A 144 -4.20 -3.80 -0.27
N LYS A 145 -3.34 -2.77 -0.29
CA LYS A 145 -1.93 -2.89 0.09
C LYS A 145 -1.75 -3.20 1.57
N TRP A 146 -2.56 -2.60 2.43
CA TRP A 146 -2.53 -2.85 3.86
C TRP A 146 -2.90 -4.30 4.20
N ASP A 147 -4.03 -4.78 3.67
CA ASP A 147 -4.50 -6.15 3.91
C ASP A 147 -3.45 -7.18 3.46
N ALA A 148 -2.83 -6.96 2.29
CA ALA A 148 -1.75 -7.82 1.79
C ALA A 148 -0.50 -7.76 2.68
N SER A 149 -0.08 -6.57 3.12
CA SER A 149 1.11 -6.40 3.96
C SER A 149 0.90 -6.95 5.37
N TYR A 150 -0.26 -6.72 5.96
CA TYR A 150 -0.62 -7.24 7.28
C TYR A 150 -0.67 -8.77 7.30
N THR A 151 -1.26 -9.38 6.26
CA THR A 151 -1.27 -10.84 6.10
C THR A 151 0.16 -11.38 6.02
N LEU A 152 1.01 -10.79 5.18
CA LEU A 152 2.41 -11.19 5.05
C LEU A 152 3.18 -11.08 6.38
N ILE A 153 3.04 -9.97 7.10
CA ILE A 153 3.70 -9.77 8.40
C ILE A 153 3.22 -10.82 9.42
N THR A 154 1.93 -11.15 9.44
CA THR A 154 1.38 -12.16 10.34
C THR A 154 1.92 -13.56 10.00
N GLU A 155 1.99 -13.92 8.73
CA GLU A 155 2.56 -15.17 8.26
C GLU A 155 4.05 -15.30 8.64
N ILE A 156 4.82 -14.23 8.46
CA ILE A 156 6.24 -14.17 8.84
C ILE A 156 6.40 -14.34 10.36
N TYR A 157 5.53 -13.72 11.16
CA TYR A 157 5.55 -13.88 12.61
C TYR A 157 5.34 -15.34 13.04
N ASP A 158 4.39 -16.03 12.43
CA ASP A 158 4.16 -17.45 12.72
C ASP A 158 5.32 -18.33 12.22
N GLN A 159 5.93 -17.99 11.10
CA GLN A 159 7.14 -18.67 10.63
C GLN A 159 8.33 -18.46 11.58
N TYR A 160 8.55 -17.27 12.14
CA TYR A 160 9.58 -17.05 13.16
C TYR A 160 9.37 -17.91 14.41
N LYS A 161 8.12 -18.08 14.87
CA LYS A 161 7.83 -19.02 15.95
C LYS A 161 8.26 -20.45 15.62
N GLN A 162 7.97 -20.88 14.38
CA GLN A 162 8.39 -22.20 13.92
C GLN A 162 9.92 -22.30 13.81
N VAL A 163 10.60 -21.28 13.30
CA VAL A 163 12.07 -21.21 13.24
C VAL A 163 12.68 -21.34 14.62
N MET A 164 12.17 -20.68 15.62
CA MET A 164 12.69 -20.80 17.01
C MET A 164 12.56 -22.23 17.54
N ILE A 165 11.47 -22.92 17.22
CA ILE A 165 11.29 -24.34 17.61
C ILE A 165 12.30 -25.23 16.86
N ASP A 166 12.37 -25.08 15.54
CA ASP A 166 13.26 -25.88 14.68
C ASP A 166 14.72 -25.62 15.01
N TYR A 167 15.09 -24.38 15.27
CA TYR A 167 16.43 -23.99 15.66
C TYR A 167 16.86 -24.66 16.99
N ASN A 168 16.03 -24.58 18.04
CA ASN A 168 16.30 -25.26 19.30
C ASN A 168 16.48 -26.78 19.12
N ARG A 169 15.68 -27.39 18.25
CA ARG A 169 15.81 -28.80 17.88
C ARG A 169 17.12 -29.06 17.14
N MET A 170 17.45 -28.27 16.12
CA MET A 170 18.69 -28.40 15.35
C MET A 170 19.91 -28.27 16.25
N ARG A 171 19.94 -27.29 17.15
CA ARG A 171 21.04 -27.09 18.12
C ARG A 171 21.23 -28.30 19.06
N SER A 172 20.17 -29.00 19.41
CA SER A 172 20.28 -30.23 20.21
C SER A 172 20.81 -31.42 19.42
N LEU A 173 20.72 -31.39 18.08
CA LEU A 173 21.09 -32.48 17.21
C LEU A 173 22.45 -32.26 16.53
N TYR A 174 22.77 -31.03 16.14
CA TYR A 174 23.94 -30.70 15.33
C TYR A 174 24.78 -29.60 15.96
N VAL A 175 26.07 -29.60 15.67
CA VAL A 175 26.92 -28.44 15.95
C VAL A 175 26.62 -27.38 14.89
N ILE A 176 26.02 -26.25 15.33
CA ILE A 176 25.63 -25.13 14.47
C ILE A 176 26.30 -23.89 15.06
N ASP A 177 27.48 -23.56 14.53
CA ASP A 177 28.22 -22.39 15.00
C ASP A 177 27.60 -21.10 14.41
N ASP A 178 27.54 -20.02 15.20
CA ASP A 178 27.19 -18.64 14.83
C ASP A 178 25.75 -18.36 14.35
N LEU A 179 24.85 -19.33 14.25
CA LEU A 179 23.45 -19.11 13.84
C LEU A 179 22.60 -18.45 14.96
N ASP A 180 23.01 -18.60 16.21
CA ASP A 180 22.29 -18.05 17.39
C ASP A 180 22.12 -16.53 17.31
N ILE A 181 23.23 -15.84 17.06
CA ILE A 181 23.29 -14.36 17.06
C ILE A 181 22.46 -13.82 15.89
N VAL A 182 22.56 -14.46 14.73
CA VAL A 182 21.87 -14.00 13.51
C VAL A 182 20.36 -14.15 13.63
N ILE A 183 19.86 -15.25 14.24
CA ILE A 183 18.43 -15.48 14.40
C ILE A 183 17.83 -14.47 15.39
N ASP A 184 18.49 -14.22 16.51
CA ASP A 184 18.03 -13.26 17.51
C ASP A 184 18.03 -11.83 16.97
N GLU A 185 19.07 -11.42 16.24
CA GLU A 185 19.13 -10.12 15.59
C GLU A 185 17.99 -9.94 14.56
N LYS A 186 17.79 -10.94 13.70
CA LYS A 186 16.74 -10.92 12.69
C LYS A 186 15.33 -10.90 13.31
N PHE A 187 15.14 -11.62 14.39
CA PHE A 187 13.87 -11.57 15.12
C PHE A 187 13.63 -10.20 15.77
N GLN A 188 14.66 -9.55 16.31
CA GLN A 188 14.54 -8.19 16.88
C GLN A 188 14.22 -7.15 15.79
N GLU A 189 14.87 -7.25 14.60
CA GLU A 189 14.55 -6.40 13.45
C GLU A 189 13.08 -6.59 13.04
N PHE A 190 12.60 -7.84 13.01
CA PHE A 190 11.22 -8.14 12.68
C PHE A 190 10.21 -7.66 13.75
N ASP A 191 10.56 -7.77 15.04
CA ASP A 191 9.72 -7.26 16.13
C ASP A 191 9.53 -5.74 16.04
N ALA A 192 10.55 -5.01 15.57
CA ALA A 192 10.43 -3.58 15.28
C ALA A 192 9.44 -3.32 14.13
N LEU A 193 9.50 -4.10 13.05
CA LEU A 193 8.55 -4.02 11.92
C LEU A 193 7.11 -4.34 12.38
N LEU A 194 6.94 -5.34 13.23
CA LEU A 194 5.65 -5.70 13.79
C LEU A 194 5.07 -4.58 14.65
N ARG A 195 5.89 -3.91 15.45
CA ARG A 195 5.47 -2.71 16.24
C ARG A 195 5.07 -1.57 15.33
N GLU A 196 5.83 -1.31 14.26
CA GLU A 196 5.50 -0.30 13.27
C GLU A 196 4.12 -0.56 12.63
N SER A 197 3.76 -1.84 12.38
CA SER A 197 2.43 -2.19 11.87
C SER A 197 1.31 -1.85 12.86
N TYR A 198 1.50 -2.10 14.16
CA TYR A 198 0.52 -1.72 15.18
C TYR A 198 0.42 -0.21 15.37
N ASP A 199 1.53 0.51 15.27
CA ASP A 199 1.54 1.97 15.35
C ASP A 199 0.80 2.58 14.16
N LEU A 200 0.96 2.01 12.96
CA LEU A 200 0.23 2.42 11.77
C LEU A 200 -1.29 2.19 11.92
N GLU A 201 -1.69 1.04 12.46
CA GLU A 201 -3.09 0.75 12.77
C GLU A 201 -3.67 1.76 13.78
N ALA A 202 -2.89 2.10 14.81
CA ALA A 202 -3.28 3.12 15.79
C ALA A 202 -3.37 4.53 15.19
N GLU A 203 -2.52 4.88 14.22
CA GLU A 203 -2.61 6.13 13.44
C GLU A 203 -3.89 6.17 12.61
N MET A 204 -4.26 5.06 11.98
CA MET A 204 -5.50 4.94 11.20
C MET A 204 -6.75 5.24 12.05
N VAL A 205 -6.78 4.78 13.29
CA VAL A 205 -7.88 5.06 14.22
C VAL A 205 -7.99 6.55 14.57
N LYS A 206 -6.86 7.27 14.61
CA LYS A 206 -6.84 8.72 14.92
C LYS A 206 -7.31 9.60 13.77
N GLY A 207 -7.24 9.12 12.53
CA GLY A 207 -7.79 9.79 11.36
C GLY A 207 -7.11 11.10 10.92
N ASN A 208 -5.87 11.38 11.34
CA ASN A 208 -5.13 12.60 11.00
C ASN A 208 -4.00 12.33 9.99
N PHE A 209 -4.31 11.69 8.87
CA PHE A 209 -3.34 11.34 7.84
C PHE A 209 -3.96 11.41 6.45
N SER A 210 -3.11 11.46 5.42
CA SER A 210 -3.50 11.25 4.02
C SER A 210 -3.21 9.80 3.62
N TYR A 211 -4.14 9.16 2.92
CA TYR A 211 -3.97 7.78 2.44
C TYR A 211 -2.79 7.65 1.47
N SER A 212 -2.49 8.68 0.68
CA SER A 212 -1.32 8.70 -0.19
C SER A 212 0.01 8.58 0.58
N GLN A 213 0.11 9.20 1.76
CA GLN A 213 1.28 9.07 2.64
C GLN A 213 1.35 7.69 3.30
N MET A 214 0.19 7.14 3.68
CA MET A 214 0.10 5.80 4.27
C MET A 214 0.48 4.70 3.30
N ILE A 215 0.15 4.83 2.00
CA ILE A 215 0.56 3.89 0.96
C ILE A 215 2.08 3.73 0.93
N VAL A 216 2.83 4.83 0.98
CA VAL A 216 4.32 4.79 0.98
C VAL A 216 4.85 4.05 2.20
N LYS A 217 4.28 4.27 3.39
CA LYS A 217 4.67 3.54 4.60
C LYS A 217 4.41 2.04 4.46
N VAL A 218 3.23 1.66 3.98
CA VAL A 218 2.84 0.25 3.78
C VAL A 218 3.74 -0.45 2.76
N GLU A 219 4.10 0.21 1.66
CA GLU A 219 5.04 -0.32 0.68
C GLU A 219 6.42 -0.56 1.30
N THR A 220 6.94 0.39 2.06
CA THR A 220 8.21 0.22 2.79
C THR A 220 8.14 -0.95 3.76
N MET A 221 7.04 -1.10 4.50
CA MET A 221 6.83 -2.23 5.41
C MET A 221 6.78 -3.57 4.67
N LYS A 222 6.12 -3.62 3.52
CA LYS A 222 6.06 -4.81 2.66
C LYS A 222 7.43 -5.20 2.14
N ASP A 223 8.24 -4.23 1.70
CA ASP A 223 9.60 -4.48 1.23
C ASP A 223 10.50 -5.01 2.36
N ASN A 224 10.41 -4.43 3.56
CA ASN A 224 11.10 -4.92 4.73
C ASN A 224 10.64 -6.34 5.11
N ALA A 225 9.34 -6.62 5.06
CA ALA A 225 8.79 -7.96 5.31
C ALA A 225 9.31 -9.00 4.30
N ALA A 226 9.46 -8.63 3.02
CA ALA A 226 10.00 -9.50 1.99
C ALA A 226 11.46 -9.91 2.28
N VAL A 227 12.28 -9.04 2.88
CA VAL A 227 13.64 -9.36 3.32
C VAL A 227 13.60 -10.45 4.40
N HIS A 228 12.71 -10.32 5.39
CA HIS A 228 12.54 -11.35 6.42
C HIS A 228 12.02 -12.67 5.85
N GLN A 229 11.10 -12.63 4.90
CA GLN A 229 10.63 -13.84 4.21
C GLN A 229 11.77 -14.58 3.48
N SER A 230 12.65 -13.84 2.82
CA SER A 230 13.83 -14.44 2.18
C SER A 230 14.73 -15.11 3.19
N TYR A 231 15.05 -14.45 4.30
CA TYR A 231 15.85 -15.00 5.39
C TYR A 231 15.25 -16.30 5.97
N LEU A 232 13.93 -16.32 6.20
CA LEU A 232 13.24 -17.51 6.70
C LEU A 232 13.30 -18.67 5.71
N ASN A 233 13.16 -18.40 4.42
CA ASN A 233 13.33 -19.40 3.37
C ASN A 233 14.73 -19.99 3.37
N ASP A 234 15.76 -19.16 3.49
CA ASP A 234 17.15 -19.61 3.57
C ASP A 234 17.39 -20.48 4.81
N PHE A 235 16.80 -20.12 5.95
CA PHE A 235 16.85 -20.94 7.16
C PHE A 235 16.20 -22.32 6.94
N PHE A 236 15.03 -22.40 6.34
CA PHE A 236 14.35 -23.67 6.08
C PHE A 236 15.15 -24.53 5.09
N VAL A 237 15.75 -23.94 4.07
CA VAL A 237 16.66 -24.65 3.15
C VAL A 237 17.87 -25.22 3.90
N LEU A 238 18.49 -24.45 4.79
CA LEU A 238 19.60 -24.92 5.63
C LEU A 238 19.18 -26.08 6.53
N ARG A 239 18.05 -25.95 7.22
CA ARG A 239 17.46 -27.00 8.07
C ARG A 239 17.30 -28.32 7.29
N ASP A 240 16.63 -28.23 6.14
CA ASP A 240 16.36 -29.41 5.32
C ASP A 240 17.65 -30.03 4.78
N HIS A 241 18.63 -29.21 4.45
CA HIS A 241 19.97 -29.70 4.02
C HIS A 241 20.67 -30.46 5.14
N LEU A 242 20.65 -29.97 6.38
CA LEU A 242 21.25 -30.66 7.53
C LEU A 242 20.57 -32.03 7.79
N TYR A 243 19.24 -32.06 7.77
CA TYR A 243 18.51 -33.33 7.90
C TYR A 243 18.82 -34.33 6.77
N LEU A 244 18.92 -33.82 5.53
CA LEU A 244 19.28 -34.68 4.39
C LEU A 244 20.71 -35.22 4.48
N GLN A 245 21.65 -34.40 4.95
CA GLN A 245 23.02 -34.85 5.17
C GLN A 245 23.10 -35.98 6.23
N GLU A 246 22.39 -35.81 7.36
CA GLU A 246 22.33 -36.89 8.36
C GLU A 246 21.70 -38.15 7.76
N GLN A 247 20.57 -38.01 7.04
CA GLN A 247 19.90 -39.18 6.45
C GLN A 247 20.80 -39.93 5.47
N ARG A 248 21.55 -39.25 4.61
CA ARG A 248 22.52 -39.85 3.71
C ARG A 248 23.60 -40.61 4.46
N ALA A 249 24.11 -40.04 5.55
CA ALA A 249 25.12 -40.72 6.37
C ALA A 249 24.54 -41.98 7.06
N VAL A 250 23.28 -41.94 7.46
CA VAL A 250 22.56 -43.09 8.03
C VAL A 250 22.36 -44.19 7.00
N ASP A 251 21.86 -43.85 5.82
CA ASP A 251 21.60 -44.79 4.73
C ASP A 251 22.87 -45.49 4.30
N GLU A 252 23.98 -44.73 4.20
CA GLU A 252 25.29 -45.31 3.84
C GLU A 252 25.83 -46.22 4.95
N LEU A 253 25.65 -45.85 6.23
CA LEU A 253 26.05 -46.72 7.35
C LEU A 253 25.21 -48.03 7.38
N GLU A 254 23.93 -47.98 7.05
CA GLU A 254 23.08 -49.16 6.91
C GLU A 254 23.56 -50.06 5.77
N ASN A 255 23.90 -49.50 4.60
CA ASN A 255 24.48 -50.21 3.49
C ASN A 255 25.79 -50.91 3.89
N ILE A 256 26.69 -50.20 4.58
CA ILE A 256 27.91 -50.75 5.14
C ILE A 256 27.62 -51.97 6.02
N ASN A 257 26.69 -51.87 6.94
CA ASN A 257 26.29 -52.97 7.83
C ASN A 257 25.71 -54.17 7.05
N ILE A 258 24.90 -53.93 6.01
CA ILE A 258 24.34 -54.99 5.15
C ILE A 258 25.50 -55.77 4.46
N VAL A 259 26.42 -55.04 3.83
CA VAL A 259 27.61 -55.64 3.15
C VAL A 259 28.43 -56.46 4.12
N LEU A 260 28.71 -55.94 5.33
CA LEU A 260 29.43 -56.67 6.36
C LEU A 260 28.73 -57.97 6.81
N LEU A 261 27.39 -57.93 6.91
CA LEU A 261 26.61 -59.14 7.22
C LEU A 261 26.63 -60.15 6.07
N GLU A 262 26.57 -59.73 4.83
CA GLU A 262 26.67 -60.58 3.64
C GLU A 262 28.05 -61.25 3.59
N ILE A 263 29.15 -60.50 3.75
CA ILE A 263 30.51 -61.03 3.81
C ILE A 263 30.61 -62.09 4.92
N LYS A 264 30.10 -61.81 6.12
CA LYS A 264 30.13 -62.77 7.25
C LYS A 264 29.33 -64.04 6.92
N SER A 265 28.18 -63.91 6.27
CA SER A 265 27.37 -65.07 5.82
C SER A 265 28.05 -65.90 4.77
N GLU A 266 28.68 -65.24 3.77
CA GLU A 266 29.42 -65.97 2.73
C GLU A 266 30.63 -66.73 3.28
N ILE A 267 31.41 -66.15 4.17
CA ILE A 267 32.51 -66.78 4.85
C ILE A 267 32.05 -68.07 5.58
N LYS A 268 30.92 -67.99 6.28
CA LYS A 268 30.34 -69.11 7.02
C LYS A 268 29.81 -70.18 6.10
N ASN A 269 29.13 -69.84 5.00
CA ASN A 269 28.46 -70.78 4.12
C ASN A 269 29.45 -71.51 3.15
N LYS A 270 30.48 -70.81 2.70
CA LYS A 270 31.46 -71.39 1.75
C LYS A 270 32.56 -72.21 2.43
N HIS A 271 32.52 -72.39 3.78
CA HIS A 271 33.50 -73.18 4.56
C HIS A 271 34.96 -72.94 4.10
N LEU A 272 35.33 -71.69 3.86
CA LEU A 272 36.60 -71.27 3.38
C LEU A 272 37.69 -71.62 4.46
N PRO A 273 38.51 -72.67 4.27
CA PRO A 273 39.37 -73.20 5.36
C PRO A 273 40.60 -72.34 5.67
N MET A 274 40.92 -71.39 4.86
CA MET A 274 42.04 -70.45 5.06
C MET A 274 41.71 -69.06 4.55
N ILE A 275 40.94 -68.30 5.32
CA ILE A 275 40.92 -66.83 5.13
C ILE A 275 42.23 -66.33 5.73
N ASN A 276 43.03 -65.61 4.92
CA ASN A 276 44.23 -64.92 5.36
C ASN A 276 43.93 -64.02 6.56
N GLU A 277 44.73 -64.02 7.59
CA GLU A 277 44.52 -63.20 8.81
C GLU A 277 44.35 -61.77 8.47
N SER A 278 44.96 -61.21 7.43
CA SER A 278 44.78 -59.86 6.97
C SER A 278 43.31 -59.53 6.57
N TYR A 279 42.59 -60.50 5.99
CA TYR A 279 41.15 -60.25 5.67
C TYR A 279 40.28 -60.30 6.94
N LYS A 280 40.65 -61.09 7.95
CA LYS A 280 39.92 -61.06 9.21
C LYS A 280 40.09 -59.69 9.94
N ASP A 281 41.29 -59.16 9.89
CA ASP A 281 41.67 -57.91 10.45
C ASP A 281 40.87 -56.73 9.74
N TYR A 282 40.79 -56.79 8.40
CA TYR A 282 40.03 -55.84 7.62
C TYR A 282 38.50 -55.85 7.97
N ILE A 283 37.94 -57.04 8.08
CA ILE A 283 36.52 -57.18 8.44
C ILE A 283 36.29 -56.68 9.88
N GLN A 284 37.19 -57.03 10.82
CA GLN A 284 37.05 -56.54 12.19
C GLN A 284 37.22 -55.03 12.26
N ASP A 285 38.22 -54.43 11.56
CA ASP A 285 38.39 -52.97 11.48
C ASP A 285 37.15 -52.27 10.90
N SER A 286 36.53 -52.89 9.88
CA SER A 286 35.27 -52.36 9.31
C SER A 286 34.10 -52.39 10.28
N TYR A 287 33.93 -53.46 11.07
CA TYR A 287 32.94 -53.54 12.14
C TYR A 287 33.21 -52.50 13.24
N ASP A 288 34.47 -52.36 13.65
CA ASP A 288 34.87 -51.42 14.68
C ASP A 288 34.63 -49.95 14.23
N LYS A 289 34.93 -49.64 12.96
CA LYS A 289 34.60 -48.33 12.37
C LYS A 289 33.12 -48.09 12.29
N ALA A 290 32.31 -49.05 11.83
CA ALA A 290 30.86 -48.92 11.81
C ALA A 290 30.28 -48.67 13.22
N ALA A 291 30.78 -49.41 14.23
CA ALA A 291 30.40 -49.20 15.63
C ALA A 291 30.81 -47.82 16.17
N GLN A 292 32.02 -47.35 15.82
CA GLN A 292 32.50 -46.02 16.18
C GLN A 292 31.66 -44.91 15.54
N ILE A 293 31.23 -45.05 14.29
CA ILE A 293 30.36 -44.09 13.60
C ILE A 293 28.99 -44.06 14.28
N GLN A 294 28.43 -45.22 14.62
CA GLN A 294 27.17 -45.29 15.32
C GLN A 294 27.23 -44.63 16.72
N ALA A 295 28.32 -44.87 17.47
CA ALA A 295 28.56 -44.23 18.75
C ALA A 295 28.73 -42.71 18.63
N TYR A 296 29.45 -42.25 17.60
CA TYR A 296 29.62 -40.83 17.30
C TYR A 296 28.29 -40.17 17.00
N ARG A 297 27.44 -40.79 16.15
CA ARG A 297 26.08 -40.30 15.83
C ARG A 297 25.18 -40.19 17.07
N GLN A 298 25.29 -41.11 18.02
CA GLN A 298 24.46 -41.09 19.23
C GLN A 298 24.89 -40.02 20.24
N ASN A 299 26.13 -39.56 20.16
CA ASN A 299 26.66 -38.52 21.04
C ASN A 299 26.34 -37.13 20.47
N ARG A 300 25.15 -36.60 20.84
CA ARG A 300 24.64 -35.30 20.38
C ARG A 300 25.23 -34.13 21.19
N PRO A 301 25.42 -32.95 20.58
CA PRO A 301 25.23 -32.60 19.17
C PRO A 301 26.34 -33.13 18.26
N VAL A 302 26.02 -33.43 17.01
CA VAL A 302 26.91 -34.04 16.01
C VAL A 302 27.40 -33.00 15.00
N GLU A 303 28.70 -33.04 14.70
CA GLU A 303 29.28 -32.34 13.56
C GLU A 303 29.08 -33.18 12.28
N LEU A 304 28.17 -32.75 11.38
CA LEU A 304 27.79 -33.52 10.19
C LEU A 304 28.92 -33.67 9.18
N SER A 305 29.82 -32.71 9.07
CA SER A 305 31.00 -32.78 8.22
C SER A 305 31.94 -33.93 8.66
N GLU A 306 32.14 -34.06 9.95
CA GLU A 306 32.94 -35.12 10.53
C GLU A 306 32.23 -36.48 10.43
N LEU A 307 30.92 -36.54 10.65
CA LEU A 307 30.12 -37.75 10.46
C LEU A 307 30.26 -38.26 9.01
N SER A 308 30.09 -37.39 8.02
CA SER A 308 30.26 -37.77 6.60
C SER A 308 31.64 -38.27 6.29
N LYS A 309 32.73 -37.64 6.78
CA LYS A 309 34.10 -38.09 6.60
C LYS A 309 34.33 -39.50 7.19
N ARG A 310 33.78 -39.79 8.35
CA ARG A 310 33.89 -41.11 8.99
C ARG A 310 33.17 -42.18 8.21
N VAL A 311 31.98 -41.89 7.69
CA VAL A 311 31.22 -42.80 6.84
C VAL A 311 31.95 -43.08 5.53
N ASP A 312 32.46 -42.05 4.86
CA ASP A 312 33.25 -42.19 3.63
C ASP A 312 34.51 -43.03 3.88
N GLY A 313 35.22 -42.78 4.99
CA GLY A 313 36.40 -43.53 5.37
C GLY A 313 36.10 -45.01 5.67
N ALA A 314 34.93 -45.33 6.26
CA ALA A 314 34.52 -46.72 6.45
C ALA A 314 34.15 -47.40 5.12
N ARG A 315 33.41 -46.69 4.25
CA ARG A 315 33.06 -47.16 2.91
C ARG A 315 34.30 -47.52 2.11
N ASP A 316 35.31 -46.64 2.08
CA ASP A 316 36.55 -46.86 1.32
C ASP A 316 37.34 -48.09 1.79
N VAL A 317 37.24 -48.47 3.06
CA VAL A 317 37.85 -49.67 3.59
C VAL A 317 37.12 -50.93 3.12
N ILE A 318 35.79 -50.90 3.07
CA ILE A 318 34.94 -52.07 2.74
C ILE A 318 34.97 -52.40 1.25
N TYR A 319 35.09 -51.39 0.39
CA TYR A 319 35.11 -51.60 -1.07
C TYR A 319 36.52 -51.72 -1.67
N LYS A 320 37.58 -51.77 -0.84
CA LYS A 320 38.92 -52.14 -1.24
C LYS A 320 39.15 -53.64 -1.12
#